data_5827dda9f824e46d9f3c57496bcef571
#
_entry.id   5827dda9f824e46d9f3c57496bcef571
#
_cell.length_a   1.000
_cell.length_b   1.000
_cell.length_c   1.000
_cell.angle_alpha   90.00
_cell.angle_beta   90.00
_cell.angle_gamma   90.00
#
_symmetry.space_group_name_H-M   'P 1'
#
loop_
_entity.id
_entity.type
_entity.pdbx_description
1 polymer ?
#
loop_
_entity_poly.entity_id
_entity_poly.type
_entity_poly.pdbx_seq_one_letter_code
_entity_poly.pdbx_strand_id
1 'polypeptide(L)'
;MQAVRRPTLSEARLESVLETAPDGIIVMDEGSRLLIFNKACEQLFGYEAGEVLGENVAMLMPQEHHDSHDLYVQRYRATGERKIIGIGREVEGRRKDGSIFPLDLSVGEALTPNGRQFIGVIRDLSARRETERRLAAVQADLIRMTRVSALDEMGSALAHELNQPLTAIMLYLQALEREVQRLQSAEIKLEPRAVELLGKATREAQRAGSIISRVRQLVE
;
A
#
# COMPACT_ATOMS: atom_id res chain seq x y z
N MET A 1 -36.09 1.36 -48.03
CA MET A 1 -34.81 2.08 -47.98
C MET A 1 -34.99 3.26 -47.04
N GLN A 2 -34.58 3.13 -45.75
CA GLN A 2 -34.51 4.26 -44.85
C GLN A 2 -33.32 5.13 -45.24
N ALA A 3 -33.55 6.41 -45.52
CA ALA A 3 -32.52 7.36 -45.80
C ALA A 3 -31.61 7.49 -44.56
N VAL A 4 -30.34 7.12 -44.69
CA VAL A 4 -29.33 7.31 -43.65
C VAL A 4 -29.19 8.83 -43.44
N ARG A 5 -29.76 9.34 -42.37
CA ARG A 5 -29.64 10.75 -41.97
C ARG A 5 -28.17 11.03 -41.63
N ARG A 6 -27.55 11.91 -42.42
CA ARG A 6 -26.18 12.34 -42.06
C ARG A 6 -26.19 13.09 -40.75
N PRO A 7 -25.28 12.78 -39.80
CA PRO A 7 -25.21 13.49 -38.54
C PRO A 7 -24.92 14.98 -38.77
N THR A 8 -25.48 15.82 -37.95
CA THR A 8 -25.14 17.26 -37.92
C THR A 8 -23.68 17.44 -37.46
N LEU A 9 -23.08 18.60 -37.76
CA LEU A 9 -21.72 18.90 -37.32
C LEU A 9 -21.53 18.76 -35.79
N SER A 10 -22.55 19.12 -35.02
CA SER A 10 -22.56 19.01 -33.55
C SER A 10 -22.63 17.56 -33.09
N GLU A 11 -23.47 16.74 -33.72
CA GLU A 11 -23.59 15.30 -33.45
C GLU A 11 -22.26 14.59 -33.73
N ALA A 12 -21.63 14.85 -34.91
CA ALA A 12 -20.35 14.25 -35.27
C ALA A 12 -19.19 14.66 -34.32
N ARG A 13 -19.19 15.91 -33.85
CA ARG A 13 -18.21 16.37 -32.88
C ARG A 13 -18.39 15.70 -31.53
N LEU A 14 -19.62 15.60 -31.04
CA LEU A 14 -19.92 14.93 -29.78
C LEU A 14 -19.51 13.46 -29.81
N GLU A 15 -19.87 12.75 -30.88
CA GLU A 15 -19.48 11.37 -31.09
C GLU A 15 -17.95 11.19 -31.07
N SER A 16 -17.23 12.06 -31.78
CA SER A 16 -15.76 12.02 -31.79
C SER A 16 -15.18 12.26 -30.39
N VAL A 17 -15.73 13.20 -29.60
CA VAL A 17 -15.28 13.44 -28.21
C VAL A 17 -15.55 12.23 -27.32
N LEU A 18 -16.70 11.58 -27.45
CA LEU A 18 -17.03 10.39 -26.68
C LEU A 18 -16.12 9.20 -27.03
N GLU A 19 -15.82 9.02 -28.33
CA GLU A 19 -14.95 7.92 -28.79
C GLU A 19 -13.49 8.11 -28.38
N THR A 20 -13.00 9.35 -28.34
CA THR A 20 -11.59 9.66 -28.04
C THR A 20 -11.32 9.92 -26.56
N ALA A 21 -12.36 10.06 -25.75
CA ALA A 21 -12.22 10.31 -24.31
C ALA A 21 -11.48 9.14 -23.62
N PRO A 22 -10.43 9.42 -22.85
CA PRO A 22 -9.70 8.38 -22.10
C PRO A 22 -10.48 7.82 -20.91
N ASP A 23 -11.41 8.62 -20.38
CA ASP A 23 -12.27 8.24 -19.27
C ASP A 23 -13.57 7.61 -19.80
N GLY A 24 -14.16 6.69 -19.04
CA GLY A 24 -15.47 6.13 -19.34
C GLY A 24 -16.55 7.21 -19.21
N ILE A 25 -17.40 7.32 -20.22
CA ILE A 25 -18.54 8.24 -20.20
C ILE A 25 -19.81 7.43 -20.42
N ILE A 26 -20.72 7.49 -19.46
CA ILE A 26 -22.06 6.93 -19.54
C ILE A 26 -23.09 8.04 -19.48
N VAL A 27 -24.21 7.85 -20.15
CA VAL A 27 -25.40 8.66 -19.95
C VAL A 27 -26.57 7.74 -19.68
N MET A 28 -27.37 8.05 -18.68
CA MET A 28 -28.58 7.32 -18.36
C MET A 28 -29.80 8.24 -18.26
N ASP A 29 -30.96 7.67 -18.46
CA ASP A 29 -32.25 8.34 -18.26
C ASP A 29 -32.69 8.36 -16.78
N GLU A 30 -33.88 8.91 -16.52
CA GLU A 30 -34.48 8.96 -15.18
C GLU A 30 -34.85 7.59 -14.61
N GLY A 31 -34.92 6.55 -15.44
CA GLY A 31 -35.18 5.16 -15.08
C GLY A 31 -33.90 4.34 -14.91
N SER A 32 -32.71 5.02 -14.80
CA SER A 32 -31.42 4.35 -14.69
C SER A 32 -31.02 3.52 -15.92
N ARG A 33 -31.66 3.74 -17.10
CA ARG A 33 -31.34 3.02 -18.33
C ARG A 33 -30.21 3.73 -19.09
N LEU A 34 -29.22 2.95 -19.51
CA LEU A 34 -28.07 3.45 -20.27
C LEU A 34 -28.47 3.91 -21.67
N LEU A 35 -28.17 5.14 -21.99
CA LEU A 35 -28.38 5.79 -23.29
C LEU A 35 -27.10 5.96 -24.09
N ILE A 36 -25.97 6.17 -23.39
CA ILE A 36 -24.61 6.28 -23.99
C ILE A 36 -23.66 5.46 -23.15
N PHE A 37 -22.78 4.76 -23.86
CA PHE A 37 -21.72 3.95 -23.29
C PHE A 37 -20.53 4.05 -24.26
N ASN A 38 -19.52 4.89 -23.94
CA ASN A 38 -18.43 5.20 -24.87
C ASN A 38 -17.39 4.08 -24.98
N LYS A 39 -16.46 4.22 -25.90
CA LYS A 39 -15.42 3.21 -26.15
C LYS A 39 -14.54 2.91 -24.93
N ALA A 40 -14.24 3.92 -24.12
CA ALA A 40 -13.51 3.72 -22.87
C ALA A 40 -14.29 2.85 -21.87
N CYS A 41 -15.61 3.01 -21.78
CA CYS A 41 -16.47 2.13 -20.97
C CYS A 41 -16.46 0.68 -21.45
N GLU A 42 -16.47 0.44 -22.78
CA GLU A 42 -16.36 -0.92 -23.31
C GLU A 42 -15.07 -1.60 -22.86
N GLN A 43 -13.95 -0.89 -22.96
CA GLN A 43 -12.64 -1.38 -22.51
C GLN A 43 -12.59 -1.60 -21.00
N LEU A 44 -13.18 -0.68 -20.25
CA LEU A 44 -13.18 -0.69 -18.79
C LEU A 44 -14.04 -1.80 -18.20
N PHE A 45 -15.27 -1.95 -18.68
CA PHE A 45 -16.22 -2.90 -18.14
C PHE A 45 -16.24 -4.25 -18.86
N GLY A 46 -15.71 -4.33 -20.09
CA GLY A 46 -15.67 -5.54 -20.89
C GLY A 46 -17.00 -5.89 -21.58
N TYR A 47 -17.96 -4.96 -21.62
CA TYR A 47 -19.21 -5.08 -22.37
C TYR A 47 -19.08 -4.33 -23.69
N GLU A 48 -19.75 -4.81 -24.75
CA GLU A 48 -19.98 -4.02 -25.95
C GLU A 48 -21.18 -3.08 -25.70
N ALA A 49 -21.16 -1.87 -26.30
CA ALA A 49 -22.25 -0.90 -26.11
C ALA A 49 -23.63 -1.48 -26.44
N GLY A 50 -23.70 -2.31 -27.49
CA GLY A 50 -24.94 -2.97 -27.90
C GLY A 50 -25.54 -3.93 -26.86
N GLU A 51 -24.73 -4.42 -25.90
CA GLU A 51 -25.20 -5.33 -24.83
C GLU A 51 -25.80 -4.58 -23.65
N VAL A 52 -25.41 -3.31 -23.45
CA VAL A 52 -25.75 -2.54 -22.24
C VAL A 52 -26.71 -1.37 -22.52
N LEU A 53 -26.80 -0.89 -23.73
CA LEU A 53 -27.71 0.20 -24.08
C LEU A 53 -29.17 -0.23 -23.84
N GLY A 54 -29.90 0.59 -23.07
CA GLY A 54 -31.30 0.29 -22.64
C GLY A 54 -31.38 -0.55 -21.37
N GLU A 55 -30.30 -1.17 -20.92
CA GLU A 55 -30.23 -1.91 -19.65
C GLU A 55 -30.00 -0.97 -18.45
N ASN A 56 -30.32 -1.47 -17.24
CA ASN A 56 -30.13 -0.72 -16.01
C ASN A 56 -28.64 -0.60 -15.66
N VAL A 57 -28.18 0.64 -15.38
CA VAL A 57 -26.79 0.94 -15.01
C VAL A 57 -26.29 0.16 -13.79
N ALA A 58 -27.19 -0.33 -12.94
CA ALA A 58 -26.87 -1.15 -11.78
C ALA A 58 -26.07 -2.41 -12.13
N MET A 59 -26.16 -2.92 -13.38
CA MET A 59 -25.35 -4.05 -13.85
C MET A 59 -23.82 -3.78 -13.77
N LEU A 60 -23.40 -2.53 -13.79
CA LEU A 60 -22.01 -2.10 -13.72
C LEU A 60 -21.49 -1.97 -12.27
N MET A 61 -22.32 -2.30 -11.28
CA MET A 61 -22.03 -2.15 -9.85
C MET A 61 -21.95 -3.51 -9.15
N PRO A 62 -21.26 -3.63 -8.01
CA PRO A 62 -21.37 -4.78 -7.13
C PRO A 62 -22.82 -5.01 -6.68
N GLN A 63 -23.17 -6.28 -6.44
CA GLN A 63 -24.55 -6.69 -6.09
C GLN A 63 -25.11 -5.92 -4.88
N GLU A 64 -24.27 -5.59 -3.92
CA GLU A 64 -24.63 -4.87 -2.69
C GLU A 64 -25.19 -3.46 -2.94
N HIS A 65 -24.90 -2.89 -4.11
CA HIS A 65 -25.29 -1.53 -4.49
C HIS A 65 -26.43 -1.47 -5.48
N HIS A 66 -26.86 -2.61 -6.05
CA HIS A 66 -27.92 -2.67 -7.04
C HIS A 66 -29.24 -2.02 -6.55
N ASP A 67 -29.77 -2.53 -5.43
CA ASP A 67 -31.05 -2.06 -4.88
C ASP A 67 -30.98 -0.63 -4.35
N SER A 68 -29.79 -0.24 -3.91
CA SER A 68 -29.56 1.10 -3.36
C SER A 68 -29.50 2.18 -4.42
N HIS A 69 -29.03 1.88 -5.63
CA HIS A 69 -28.84 2.87 -6.69
C HIS A 69 -30.15 3.49 -7.14
N ASP A 70 -31.15 2.69 -7.45
CA ASP A 70 -32.43 3.18 -7.90
C ASP A 70 -33.16 4.01 -6.81
N LEU A 71 -32.96 3.64 -5.53
CA LEU A 71 -33.44 4.44 -4.39
C LEU A 71 -32.76 5.80 -4.31
N TYR A 72 -31.44 5.87 -4.60
CA TYR A 72 -30.73 7.15 -4.63
C TYR A 72 -31.21 8.07 -5.75
N VAL A 73 -31.44 7.53 -6.95
CA VAL A 73 -31.99 8.28 -8.08
C VAL A 73 -33.40 8.78 -7.77
N GLN A 74 -34.27 7.92 -7.24
CA GLN A 74 -35.65 8.29 -6.84
C GLN A 74 -35.64 9.37 -5.75
N ARG A 75 -34.80 9.25 -4.71
CA ARG A 75 -34.70 10.24 -3.66
C ARG A 75 -34.20 11.59 -4.18
N TYR A 76 -33.21 11.58 -5.06
CA TYR A 76 -32.73 12.82 -5.69
C TYR A 76 -33.83 13.50 -6.49
N ARG A 77 -34.62 12.75 -7.27
CA ARG A 77 -35.76 13.29 -8.03
C ARG A 77 -36.83 13.92 -7.13
N ALA A 78 -37.07 13.34 -5.96
CA ALA A 78 -38.09 13.81 -5.02
C ALA A 78 -37.63 15.01 -4.19
N THR A 79 -36.36 15.08 -3.80
CA THR A 79 -35.86 16.06 -2.83
C THR A 79 -34.92 17.11 -3.42
N GLY A 80 -34.31 16.86 -4.59
CA GLY A 80 -33.27 17.70 -5.16
C GLY A 80 -31.94 17.69 -4.37
N GLU A 81 -31.81 16.84 -3.33
CA GLU A 81 -30.59 16.74 -2.52
C GLU A 81 -29.44 16.11 -3.32
N ARG A 82 -28.44 16.90 -3.64
CA ARG A 82 -27.24 16.49 -4.36
C ARG A 82 -26.27 15.75 -3.43
N LYS A 83 -26.30 14.41 -3.41
CA LYS A 83 -25.31 13.62 -2.65
C LYS A 83 -24.07 13.25 -3.47
N ILE A 84 -24.21 13.14 -4.79
CA ILE A 84 -23.18 12.63 -5.70
C ILE A 84 -22.94 13.62 -6.86
N ILE A 85 -23.97 14.35 -7.26
CA ILE A 85 -23.94 15.26 -8.42
C ILE A 85 -23.03 16.43 -8.14
N GLY A 86 -21.96 16.55 -8.94
CA GLY A 86 -20.94 17.60 -8.79
C GLY A 86 -19.84 17.33 -7.77
N ILE A 87 -19.86 16.17 -7.11
CA ILE A 87 -18.82 15.75 -6.16
C ILE A 87 -18.32 14.38 -6.62
N GLY A 88 -17.05 14.32 -7.12
CA GLY A 88 -16.40 13.06 -7.45
C GLY A 88 -16.24 12.19 -6.20
N ARG A 89 -16.42 10.87 -6.33
CA ARG A 89 -16.16 9.94 -5.24
C ARG A 89 -15.60 8.63 -5.75
N GLU A 90 -14.77 8.02 -4.93
CA GLU A 90 -14.30 6.67 -5.16
C GLU A 90 -15.41 5.67 -4.84
N VAL A 91 -15.70 4.78 -5.80
CA VAL A 91 -16.66 3.69 -5.69
C VAL A 91 -16.11 2.44 -6.36
N GLU A 92 -16.82 1.33 -6.27
CA GLU A 92 -16.45 0.07 -6.92
C GLU A 92 -17.35 -0.18 -8.14
N GLY A 93 -16.70 -0.56 -9.25
CA GLY A 93 -17.35 -1.05 -10.46
C GLY A 93 -17.20 -2.56 -10.59
N ARG A 94 -18.13 -3.20 -11.32
CA ARG A 94 -18.11 -4.62 -11.66
C ARG A 94 -18.01 -4.80 -13.15
N ARG A 95 -16.98 -5.53 -13.60
CA ARG A 95 -16.80 -5.90 -15.01
C ARG A 95 -17.69 -7.06 -15.42
N LYS A 96 -17.79 -7.30 -16.72
CA LYS A 96 -18.53 -8.44 -17.31
C LYS A 96 -18.08 -9.80 -16.79
N ASP A 97 -16.79 -9.96 -16.50
CA ASP A 97 -16.20 -11.18 -15.93
C ASP A 97 -16.47 -11.36 -14.43
N GLY A 98 -17.17 -10.40 -13.81
CA GLY A 98 -17.48 -10.39 -12.38
C GLY A 98 -16.40 -9.76 -11.50
N SER A 99 -15.24 -9.40 -12.04
CA SER A 99 -14.18 -8.73 -11.27
C SER A 99 -14.62 -7.34 -10.80
N ILE A 100 -14.20 -6.98 -9.58
CA ILE A 100 -14.50 -5.69 -8.97
C ILE A 100 -13.24 -4.83 -9.04
N PHE A 101 -13.41 -3.56 -9.37
CA PHE A 101 -12.29 -2.62 -9.49
C PHE A 101 -12.66 -1.24 -8.92
N PRO A 102 -11.70 -0.51 -8.35
CA PRO A 102 -11.92 0.83 -7.85
C PRO A 102 -12.00 1.84 -8.99
N LEU A 103 -12.94 2.75 -8.90
CA LEU A 103 -13.09 3.83 -9.86
C LEU A 103 -13.46 5.15 -9.17
N ASP A 104 -13.13 6.26 -9.80
CA ASP A 104 -13.64 7.58 -9.45
C ASP A 104 -14.84 7.91 -10.36
N LEU A 105 -15.96 8.23 -9.72
CA LEU A 105 -17.21 8.54 -10.39
C LEU A 105 -17.58 10.01 -10.16
N SER A 106 -17.70 10.77 -11.24
CA SER A 106 -18.28 12.11 -11.23
C SER A 106 -19.63 12.09 -11.97
N VAL A 107 -20.66 12.63 -11.36
CA VAL A 107 -22.01 12.65 -11.95
C VAL A 107 -22.45 14.07 -12.21
N GLY A 108 -22.89 14.33 -13.44
CA GLY A 108 -23.58 15.56 -13.86
C GLY A 108 -25.02 15.27 -14.25
N GLU A 109 -25.84 16.32 -14.42
CA GLU A 109 -27.17 16.22 -14.98
C GLU A 109 -27.36 17.17 -16.17
N ALA A 110 -28.20 16.75 -17.10
CA ALA A 110 -28.64 17.54 -18.22
C ALA A 110 -30.16 17.49 -18.34
N LEU A 111 -30.80 18.62 -18.55
CA LEU A 111 -32.22 18.71 -18.88
C LEU A 111 -32.37 18.73 -20.40
N THR A 112 -33.02 17.72 -20.95
CA THR A 112 -33.22 17.58 -22.37
C THR A 112 -34.72 17.67 -22.70
N PRO A 113 -35.10 17.87 -23.97
CA PRO A 113 -36.53 17.81 -24.37
C PRO A 113 -37.20 16.46 -24.06
N ASN A 114 -36.42 15.38 -23.97
CA ASN A 114 -36.86 14.03 -23.66
C ASN A 114 -36.81 13.67 -22.17
N GLY A 115 -36.62 14.65 -21.30
CA GLY A 115 -36.49 14.46 -19.85
C GLY A 115 -35.09 14.71 -19.32
N ARG A 116 -34.89 14.44 -18.04
CA ARG A 116 -33.63 14.59 -17.34
C ARG A 116 -32.72 13.40 -17.65
N GLN A 117 -31.46 13.68 -17.85
CA GLN A 117 -30.43 12.67 -18.07
C GLN A 117 -29.28 12.88 -17.06
N PHE A 118 -28.64 11.78 -16.68
CA PHE A 118 -27.48 11.80 -15.79
C PHE A 118 -26.26 11.35 -16.59
N ILE A 119 -25.18 12.11 -16.45
CA ILE A 119 -23.91 11.88 -17.14
C ILE A 119 -22.91 11.42 -16.10
N GLY A 120 -22.39 10.19 -16.22
CA GLY A 120 -21.32 9.66 -15.38
C GLY A 120 -19.99 9.72 -16.12
N VAL A 121 -18.97 10.32 -15.49
CA VAL A 121 -17.57 10.22 -15.92
C VAL A 121 -16.86 9.27 -14.98
N ILE A 122 -16.24 8.24 -15.53
CA ILE A 122 -15.67 7.10 -14.81
C ILE A 122 -14.20 7.00 -15.12
N ARG A 123 -13.37 7.06 -14.08
CA ARG A 123 -11.91 6.87 -14.19
C ARG A 123 -11.48 5.64 -13.39
N ASP A 124 -10.80 4.71 -14.04
CA ASP A 124 -10.21 3.53 -13.38
C ASP A 124 -9.04 3.95 -12.47
N LEU A 125 -9.09 3.54 -11.22
CA LEU A 125 -8.04 3.79 -10.23
C LEU A 125 -7.09 2.61 -10.04
N SER A 126 -7.28 1.50 -10.76
CA SER A 126 -6.51 0.26 -10.56
C SER A 126 -5.02 0.47 -10.76
N ALA A 127 -4.61 1.11 -11.86
CA ALA A 127 -3.20 1.37 -12.16
C ALA A 127 -2.56 2.32 -11.14
N ARG A 128 -3.29 3.35 -10.70
CA ARG A 128 -2.84 4.28 -9.67
C ARG A 128 -2.63 3.58 -8.33
N ARG A 129 -3.62 2.81 -7.87
CA ARG A 129 -3.54 2.06 -6.59
C ARG A 129 -2.43 1.01 -6.61
N GLU A 130 -2.20 0.37 -7.76
CA GLU A 130 -1.09 -0.57 -7.90
C GLU A 130 0.27 0.13 -7.78
N THR A 131 0.42 1.29 -8.43
CA THR A 131 1.65 2.10 -8.32
C THR A 131 1.89 2.57 -6.88
N GLU A 132 0.85 3.05 -6.20
CA GLU A 132 0.92 3.48 -4.80
C GLU A 132 1.31 2.32 -3.87
N ARG A 133 0.75 1.11 -4.08
CA ARG A 133 1.12 -0.10 -3.33
C ARG A 133 2.58 -0.49 -3.54
N ARG A 134 3.04 -0.47 -4.80
CA ARG A 134 4.44 -0.77 -5.12
C ARG A 134 5.40 0.23 -4.48
N LEU A 135 5.07 1.51 -4.52
CA LEU A 135 5.87 2.55 -3.89
C LEU A 135 5.96 2.34 -2.38
N ALA A 136 4.83 2.07 -1.72
CA ALA A 136 4.78 1.80 -0.28
C ALA A 136 5.62 0.56 0.10
N ALA A 137 5.58 -0.51 -0.72
CA ALA A 137 6.39 -1.71 -0.51
C ALA A 137 7.90 -1.41 -0.60
N VAL A 138 8.32 -0.69 -1.66
CA VAL A 138 9.74 -0.30 -1.82
C VAL A 138 10.21 0.61 -0.68
N GLN A 139 9.38 1.54 -0.23
CA GLN A 139 9.72 2.39 0.92
C GLN A 139 9.89 1.57 2.21
N ALA A 140 9.02 0.60 2.46
CA ALA A 140 9.13 -0.29 3.62
C ALA A 140 10.42 -1.11 3.57
N ASP A 141 10.79 -1.64 2.42
CA ASP A 141 12.04 -2.39 2.22
C ASP A 141 13.27 -1.51 2.43
N LEU A 142 13.27 -0.28 1.91
CA LEU A 142 14.36 0.68 2.14
C LEU A 142 14.55 1.00 3.63
N ILE A 143 13.45 1.25 4.35
CA ILE A 143 13.50 1.50 5.81
C ILE A 143 14.07 0.28 6.54
N ARG A 144 13.67 -0.92 6.14
CA ARG A 144 14.19 -2.16 6.73
C ARG A 144 15.69 -2.31 6.47
N MET A 145 16.16 -2.12 5.23
CA MET A 145 17.56 -2.20 4.85
C MET A 145 18.41 -1.17 5.61
N THR A 146 17.95 0.08 5.71
CA THR A 146 18.65 1.14 6.43
C THR A 146 18.78 0.81 7.92
N ARG A 147 17.77 0.22 8.55
CA ARG A 147 17.84 -0.21 9.96
C ARG A 147 18.84 -1.34 10.14
N VAL A 148 18.86 -2.33 9.25
CA VAL A 148 19.83 -3.43 9.30
C VAL A 148 21.25 -2.89 9.14
N SER A 149 21.48 -2.05 8.13
CA SER A 149 22.83 -1.45 7.89
C SER A 149 23.31 -0.61 9.07
N ALA A 150 22.44 0.18 9.71
CA ALA A 150 22.79 0.97 10.88
C ALA A 150 23.11 0.09 12.10
N LEU A 151 22.39 -1.02 12.27
CA LEU A 151 22.69 -2.00 13.33
C LEU A 151 24.01 -2.71 13.11
N ASP A 152 24.34 -3.05 11.84
CA ASP A 152 25.60 -3.68 11.47
C ASP A 152 26.80 -2.76 11.80
N GLU A 153 26.73 -1.51 11.36
CA GLU A 153 27.80 -0.53 11.60
C GLU A 153 27.98 -0.23 13.10
N MET A 154 26.87 -0.01 13.82
CA MET A 154 26.89 0.22 15.26
C MET A 154 27.35 -1.03 16.03
N GLY A 155 26.89 -2.21 15.63
CA GLY A 155 27.27 -3.47 16.27
C GLY A 155 28.76 -3.74 16.18
N SER A 156 29.34 -3.54 15.00
CA SER A 156 30.78 -3.72 14.78
C SER A 156 31.64 -2.71 15.58
N ALA A 157 31.25 -1.41 15.56
CA ALA A 157 31.95 -0.37 16.31
C ALA A 157 31.87 -0.59 17.82
N LEU A 158 30.64 -0.88 18.35
CA LEU A 158 30.46 -1.17 19.77
C LEU A 158 31.21 -2.43 20.22
N ALA A 159 31.23 -3.49 19.41
CA ALA A 159 32.00 -4.70 19.73
C ALA A 159 33.48 -4.40 19.81
N HIS A 160 34.01 -3.56 18.91
CA HIS A 160 35.41 -3.15 18.96
C HIS A 160 35.75 -2.31 20.20
N GLU A 161 34.93 -1.31 20.51
CA GLU A 161 35.09 -0.45 21.68
C GLU A 161 34.94 -1.18 23.02
N LEU A 162 34.04 -2.20 23.08
CA LEU A 162 33.87 -3.02 24.28
C LEU A 162 34.95 -4.07 24.44
N ASN A 163 35.50 -4.61 23.36
CA ASN A 163 36.60 -5.58 23.43
C ASN A 163 37.91 -4.97 23.93
N GLN A 164 38.20 -3.69 23.66
CA GLN A 164 39.41 -3.02 24.11
C GLN A 164 39.51 -3.02 25.65
N PRO A 165 38.59 -2.43 26.44
CA PRO A 165 38.72 -2.43 27.89
C PRO A 165 38.62 -3.85 28.47
N LEU A 166 37.86 -4.73 27.87
CA LEU A 166 37.72 -6.12 28.33
C LEU A 166 39.04 -6.88 28.17
N THR A 167 39.76 -6.69 27.06
CA THR A 167 41.08 -7.26 26.82
C THR A 167 42.07 -6.75 27.86
N ALA A 168 42.03 -5.45 28.20
CA ALA A 168 42.87 -4.89 29.26
C ALA A 168 42.57 -5.50 30.63
N ILE A 169 41.26 -5.65 30.97
CA ILE A 169 40.86 -6.30 32.21
C ILE A 169 41.36 -7.75 32.28
N MET A 170 41.20 -8.51 31.20
CA MET A 170 41.71 -9.88 31.14
C MET A 170 43.21 -9.97 31.33
N LEU A 171 43.98 -9.07 30.74
CA LEU A 171 45.43 -9.03 30.91
C LEU A 171 45.82 -8.72 32.36
N TYR A 172 45.16 -7.78 33.03
CA TYR A 172 45.36 -7.49 34.44
C TYR A 172 45.03 -8.67 35.35
N LEU A 173 43.90 -9.34 35.09
CA LEU A 173 43.50 -10.53 35.85
C LEU A 173 44.51 -11.66 35.67
N GLN A 174 44.97 -11.92 34.46
CA GLN A 174 46.01 -12.92 34.19
C GLN A 174 47.36 -12.58 34.88
N ALA A 175 47.72 -11.30 34.90
CA ALA A 175 48.96 -10.87 35.61
C ALA A 175 48.81 -11.12 37.12
N LEU A 176 47.64 -10.81 37.70
CA LEU A 176 47.33 -11.09 39.10
C LEU A 176 47.33 -12.60 39.41
N GLU A 177 46.76 -13.42 38.53
CA GLU A 177 46.81 -14.88 38.70
C GLU A 177 48.23 -15.42 38.73
N ARG A 178 49.07 -14.94 37.83
CA ARG A 178 50.54 -15.31 37.82
C ARG A 178 51.23 -14.91 39.12
N GLU A 179 50.98 -13.69 39.63
CA GLU A 179 51.58 -13.23 40.87
C GLU A 179 51.08 -14.04 42.09
N VAL A 180 49.78 -14.38 42.10
CA VAL A 180 49.18 -15.28 43.11
C VAL A 180 49.87 -16.66 43.08
N GLN A 181 50.09 -17.26 41.92
CA GLN A 181 50.77 -18.54 41.76
C GLN A 181 52.21 -18.45 42.23
N ARG A 182 52.93 -17.34 41.91
CA ARG A 182 54.31 -17.11 42.38
C ARG A 182 54.39 -17.02 43.90
N LEU A 183 53.46 -16.30 44.55
CA LEU A 183 53.43 -16.17 46.00
C LEU A 183 53.10 -17.52 46.69
N GLN A 184 52.20 -18.32 46.11
CA GLN A 184 51.91 -19.66 46.57
C GLN A 184 53.10 -20.60 46.48
N SER A 185 53.88 -20.50 45.40
CA SER A 185 55.13 -21.28 45.19
C SER A 185 56.26 -20.86 46.16
N ALA A 186 56.22 -19.65 46.72
CA ALA A 186 57.10 -19.14 47.77
C ALA A 186 56.62 -19.47 49.20
N GLU A 187 55.67 -20.40 49.37
CA GLU A 187 55.03 -20.81 50.64
C GLU A 187 54.34 -19.68 51.40
N ILE A 188 54.03 -18.56 50.73
CA ILE A 188 53.27 -17.47 51.32
C ILE A 188 51.79 -17.86 51.30
N LYS A 189 51.19 -17.99 52.51
CA LYS A 189 49.79 -18.29 52.67
C LYS A 189 48.93 -17.09 52.22
N LEU A 190 48.28 -17.23 51.06
CA LEU A 190 47.28 -16.30 50.62
C LEU A 190 45.92 -16.73 51.17
N GLU A 191 45.04 -15.72 51.38
CA GLU A 191 43.67 -16.00 51.83
C GLU A 191 42.90 -16.77 50.74
N PRO A 192 42.37 -17.96 51.02
CA PRO A 192 41.69 -18.80 50.01
C PRO A 192 40.59 -18.07 49.26
N ARG A 193 39.92 -17.14 49.93
CA ARG A 193 38.82 -16.32 49.40
C ARG A 193 39.33 -15.35 48.31
N ALA A 194 40.54 -14.82 48.43
CA ALA A 194 41.11 -13.91 47.45
C ALA A 194 41.42 -14.66 46.12
N VAL A 195 41.99 -15.84 46.19
CA VAL A 195 42.26 -16.73 45.06
C VAL A 195 40.96 -17.14 44.34
N GLU A 196 39.92 -17.48 45.11
CA GLU A 196 38.60 -17.83 44.55
C GLU A 196 37.97 -16.66 43.82
N LEU A 197 38.03 -15.45 44.40
CA LEU A 197 37.48 -14.22 43.79
C LEU A 197 38.17 -13.86 42.51
N LEU A 198 39.50 -13.97 42.46
CA LEU A 198 40.29 -13.73 41.25
C LEU A 198 39.88 -14.68 40.12
N GLY A 199 39.75 -15.97 40.41
CA GLY A 199 39.32 -16.96 39.44
C GLY A 199 37.86 -16.74 38.95
N LYS A 200 36.97 -16.23 39.82
CA LYS A 200 35.62 -15.81 39.42
C LYS A 200 35.67 -14.61 38.47
N ALA A 201 36.43 -13.58 38.78
CA ALA A 201 36.59 -12.38 37.95
C ALA A 201 37.14 -12.70 36.54
N THR A 202 38.17 -13.54 36.47
CA THR A 202 38.72 -14.01 35.17
C THR A 202 37.66 -14.72 34.32
N ARG A 203 36.87 -15.64 34.93
CA ARG A 203 35.83 -16.36 34.20
C ARG A 203 34.73 -15.43 33.70
N GLU A 204 34.30 -14.44 34.50
CA GLU A 204 33.28 -13.48 34.05
C GLU A 204 33.80 -12.54 32.96
N ALA A 205 35.04 -12.11 32.99
CA ALA A 205 35.68 -11.34 31.92
C ALA A 205 35.74 -12.13 30.60
N GLN A 206 36.12 -13.42 30.66
CA GLN A 206 36.12 -14.31 29.50
C GLN A 206 34.72 -14.52 28.93
N ARG A 207 33.73 -14.69 29.83
CA ARG A 207 32.31 -14.83 29.44
C ARG A 207 31.78 -13.58 28.73
N ALA A 208 32.09 -12.39 29.24
CA ALA A 208 31.74 -11.13 28.62
C ALA A 208 32.33 -11.00 27.21
N GLY A 209 33.61 -11.32 27.02
CA GLY A 209 34.28 -11.33 25.72
C GLY A 209 33.59 -12.28 24.72
N SER A 210 33.21 -13.48 25.18
CA SER A 210 32.49 -14.45 24.33
C SER A 210 31.10 -14.01 23.93
N ILE A 211 30.44 -13.24 24.78
CA ILE A 211 29.10 -12.68 24.43
C ILE A 211 29.26 -11.59 23.38
N ILE A 212 30.21 -10.67 23.54
CA ILE A 212 30.48 -9.60 22.59
C ILE A 212 30.86 -10.17 21.22
N SER A 213 31.69 -11.18 21.17
CA SER A 213 32.07 -11.85 19.91
C SER A 213 30.89 -12.51 19.22
N ARG A 214 29.97 -13.10 19.98
CA ARG A 214 28.71 -13.66 19.41
C ARG A 214 27.77 -12.59 18.88
N VAL A 215 27.64 -11.47 19.57
CA VAL A 215 26.85 -10.34 19.09
C VAL A 215 27.40 -9.82 17.77
N ARG A 216 28.71 -9.72 17.64
CA ARG A 216 29.36 -9.32 16.37
C ARG A 216 29.05 -10.29 15.23
N GLN A 217 29.12 -11.61 15.47
CA GLN A 217 28.79 -12.63 14.46
C GLN A 217 27.32 -12.67 14.03
N LEU A 218 26.41 -12.14 14.85
CA LEU A 218 24.98 -12.01 14.51
C LEU A 218 24.69 -10.80 13.64
N VAL A 219 25.64 -9.88 13.57
CA VAL A 219 25.53 -8.60 12.87
C VAL A 219 26.32 -8.63 11.54
N GLU A 220 27.38 -9.46 11.44
CA GLU A 220 28.07 -9.80 10.18
C GLU A 220 27.28 -10.87 9.36
#